data_9aacbe7fd3827611964f7070e5df20ca
#
_entry.id   9aacbe7fd3827611964f7070e5df20ca
#
_cell.length_a   1.000
_cell.length_b   1.000
_cell.length_c   1.000
_cell.angle_alpha   90.00
_cell.angle_beta   90.00
_cell.angle_gamma   90.00
#
_symmetry.space_group_name_H-M   'P 1'
#
loop_
_entity.id
_entity.type
_entity.pdbx_description
1 polymer ?
#
loop_
_entity_poly.entity_id
_entity_poly.type
_entity_poly.pdbx_seq_one_letter_code
_entity_poly.pdbx_strand_id
1 'polypeptide(L)'
;MRSRFDEQLQQLHHELLQMGALIERAIRSATAALTERDAEAARRVIAADREVDQAERDIEALCLRLLLHQQPVAKDLRLISAALKMITDMERIGDHAQNIAEWAEYAYTGRHPA
;
A
#
# COMPACT_ATOMS: atom_id res chain seq x y z
N MET A 1 -1.72 -27.64 17.42
CA MET A 1 -1.64 -26.25 17.83
C MET A 1 -1.27 -25.37 16.66
N ARG A 2 -1.95 -24.25 16.51
CA ARG A 2 -1.79 -23.39 15.33
C ARG A 2 -0.97 -22.12 15.62
N SER A 3 -0.07 -22.18 16.59
CA SER A 3 0.63 -20.98 17.04
C SER A 3 1.40 -20.27 15.93
N ARG A 4 2.09 -21.03 15.05
CA ARG A 4 2.83 -20.44 13.93
C ARG A 4 1.91 -19.83 12.89
N PHE A 5 0.83 -20.50 12.57
CA PHE A 5 -0.17 -19.98 11.64
C PHE A 5 -0.82 -18.71 12.21
N ASP A 6 -1.15 -18.73 13.50
CA ASP A 6 -1.74 -17.58 14.17
C ASP A 6 -0.78 -16.38 14.19
N GLU A 7 0.51 -16.65 14.42
CA GLU A 7 1.54 -15.60 14.36
C GLU A 7 1.62 -14.99 12.97
N GLN A 8 1.56 -15.82 11.93
CA GLN A 8 1.59 -15.33 10.56
C GLN A 8 0.33 -14.54 10.19
N LEU A 9 -0.84 -14.93 10.72
CA LEU A 9 -2.05 -14.15 10.54
C LEU A 9 -1.96 -12.78 11.22
N GLN A 10 -1.36 -12.74 12.41
CA GLN A 10 -1.12 -11.48 13.09
C GLN A 10 -0.15 -10.62 12.33
N GLN A 11 0.88 -11.22 11.76
CA GLN A 11 1.83 -10.51 10.91
C GLN A 11 1.14 -9.93 9.68
N LEU A 12 0.26 -10.71 9.06
CA LEU A 12 -0.52 -10.24 7.91
C LEU A 12 -1.35 -9.02 8.29
N HIS A 13 -2.04 -9.10 9.42
CA HIS A 13 -2.85 -7.99 9.91
C HIS A 13 -1.98 -6.74 10.14
N HIS A 14 -0.83 -6.92 10.76
CA HIS A 14 0.09 -5.82 11.03
C HIS A 14 0.61 -5.18 9.74
N GLU A 15 0.98 -5.99 8.75
CA GLU A 15 1.49 -5.48 7.48
C GLU A 15 0.39 -4.77 6.67
N LEU A 16 -0.85 -5.25 6.76
CA LEU A 16 -1.98 -4.55 6.13
C LEU A 16 -2.20 -3.17 6.75
N LEU A 17 -2.09 -3.07 8.08
CA LEU A 17 -2.21 -1.79 8.76
C LEU A 17 -1.08 -0.84 8.37
N GLN A 18 0.14 -1.35 8.24
CA GLN A 18 1.28 -0.54 7.82
C GLN A 18 1.10 -0.04 6.38
N MET A 19 0.65 -0.90 5.48
CA MET A 19 0.38 -0.49 4.10
C MET A 19 -0.72 0.58 4.06
N GLY A 20 -1.78 0.38 4.87
CA GLY A 20 -2.84 1.38 4.98
C GLY A 20 -2.33 2.74 5.44
N ALA A 21 -1.39 2.75 6.39
CA ALA A 21 -0.78 3.99 6.86
C ALA A 21 0.06 4.66 5.77
N LEU A 22 0.78 3.89 4.96
CA LEU A 22 1.53 4.42 3.82
C LEU A 22 0.59 5.09 2.82
N ILE A 23 -0.53 4.44 2.51
CA ILE A 23 -1.52 4.96 1.57
C ILE A 23 -2.16 6.25 2.12
N GLU A 24 -2.50 6.25 3.40
CA GLU A 24 -3.08 7.44 4.05
C GLU A 24 -2.13 8.63 3.96
N ARG A 25 -0.85 8.41 4.23
CA ARG A 25 0.16 9.48 4.11
C ARG A 25 0.30 9.96 2.67
N ALA A 26 0.24 9.04 1.71
CA ALA A 26 0.31 9.39 0.29
C ALA A 26 -0.84 10.30 -0.11
N ILE A 27 -2.06 9.97 0.34
CA ILE A 27 -3.25 10.77 0.07
C ILE A 27 -3.11 12.17 0.68
N ARG A 28 -2.69 12.24 1.93
CA ARG A 28 -2.52 13.53 2.61
C ARG A 28 -1.47 14.40 1.92
N SER A 29 -0.34 13.81 1.55
CA SER A 29 0.73 14.54 0.88
C SER A 29 0.33 14.97 -0.52
N ALA A 30 -0.39 14.13 -1.26
CA ALA A 30 -0.91 14.49 -2.58
C ALA A 30 -1.90 15.64 -2.47
N THR A 31 -2.78 15.60 -1.46
CA THR A 31 -3.74 16.67 -1.21
C THR A 31 -3.02 17.99 -0.88
N ALA A 32 -2.01 17.93 -0.01
CA ALA A 32 -1.22 19.11 0.34
C ALA A 32 -0.49 19.67 -0.87
N ALA A 33 0.06 18.81 -1.71
CA ALA A 33 0.72 19.24 -2.94
C ALA A 33 -0.25 20.03 -3.82
N LEU A 34 -1.48 19.56 -3.90
CA LEU A 34 -2.49 20.18 -4.77
C LEU A 34 -3.05 21.47 -4.19
N THR A 35 -3.43 21.46 -2.91
CA THR A 35 -4.16 22.57 -2.29
C THR A 35 -3.25 23.63 -1.69
N GLU A 36 -2.05 23.24 -1.24
CA GLU A 36 -1.13 24.15 -0.56
C GLU A 36 0.10 24.49 -1.42
N ARG A 37 0.14 24.00 -2.65
CA ARG A 37 1.27 24.20 -3.55
C ARG A 37 2.59 23.72 -2.97
N ASP A 38 2.53 22.58 -2.26
CA ASP A 38 3.69 22.03 -1.57
C ASP A 38 4.41 21.03 -2.48
N ALA A 39 5.41 21.51 -3.21
CA ALA A 39 6.19 20.67 -4.11
C ALA A 39 6.98 19.59 -3.37
N GLU A 40 7.38 19.87 -2.13
CA GLU A 40 8.04 18.85 -1.30
C GLU A 40 7.10 17.71 -0.98
N ALA A 41 5.83 18.01 -0.67
CA ALA A 41 4.82 17.00 -0.43
C ALA A 41 4.64 16.13 -1.68
N ALA A 42 4.62 16.73 -2.86
CA ALA A 42 4.52 15.98 -4.12
C ALA A 42 5.69 15.02 -4.29
N ARG A 43 6.90 15.47 -4.03
CA ARG A 43 8.10 14.63 -4.15
C ARG A 43 8.10 13.50 -3.14
N ARG A 44 7.58 13.73 -1.93
CA ARG A 44 7.46 12.68 -0.92
C ARG A 44 6.54 11.55 -1.37
N VAL A 45 5.43 11.88 -2.01
CA VAL A 45 4.51 10.87 -2.53
C VAL A 45 5.18 10.03 -3.62
N ILE A 46 5.85 10.71 -4.55
CA ILE A 46 6.53 10.03 -5.66
C ILE A 46 7.63 9.11 -5.12
N ALA A 47 8.42 9.59 -4.16
CA ALA A 47 9.51 8.81 -3.56
C ALA A 47 8.98 7.63 -2.74
N ALA A 48 7.82 7.76 -2.11
CA ALA A 48 7.26 6.73 -1.25
C ALA A 48 6.62 5.57 -2.03
N ASP A 49 6.47 5.70 -3.34
CA ASP A 49 5.85 4.66 -4.15
C ASP A 49 6.55 3.31 -4.01
N ARG A 50 7.88 3.32 -3.86
CA ARG A 50 8.65 2.09 -3.67
C ARG A 50 8.27 1.35 -2.40
N GLU A 51 7.97 2.09 -1.33
CA GLU A 51 7.56 1.46 -0.07
C GLU A 51 6.19 0.80 -0.21
N VAL A 52 5.28 1.43 -0.94
CA VAL A 52 3.95 0.87 -1.19
C VAL A 52 4.08 -0.41 -2.01
N ASP A 53 4.88 -0.37 -3.08
CA ASP A 53 5.11 -1.55 -3.92
C ASP A 53 5.75 -2.69 -3.13
N GLN A 54 6.71 -2.38 -2.26
CA GLN A 54 7.36 -3.40 -1.44
C GLN A 54 6.38 -3.99 -0.43
N ALA A 55 5.55 -3.15 0.19
CA ALA A 55 4.53 -3.62 1.12
C ALA A 55 3.56 -4.58 0.44
N GLU A 56 3.15 -4.26 -0.78
CA GLU A 56 2.27 -5.14 -1.56
C GLU A 56 2.93 -6.49 -1.80
N ARG A 57 4.19 -6.50 -2.23
CA ARG A 57 4.92 -7.73 -2.50
C ARG A 57 5.10 -8.56 -1.23
N ASP A 58 5.41 -7.93 -0.11
CA ASP A 58 5.61 -8.62 1.16
C ASP A 58 4.32 -9.28 1.64
N ILE A 59 3.21 -8.57 1.54
CA ILE A 59 1.90 -9.10 1.94
C ILE A 59 1.49 -10.25 1.02
N GLU A 60 1.69 -10.09 -0.29
CA GLU A 60 1.38 -11.14 -1.24
C GLU A 60 2.17 -12.41 -0.95
N ALA A 61 3.48 -12.26 -0.68
CA ALA A 61 4.34 -13.39 -0.35
C ALA A 61 3.88 -14.08 0.94
N LEU A 62 3.47 -13.31 1.94
CA LEU A 62 2.97 -13.87 3.19
C LEU A 62 1.67 -14.64 2.97
N CYS A 63 0.77 -14.09 2.17
CA CYS A 63 -0.49 -14.77 1.83
C CYS A 63 -0.22 -16.09 1.11
N LEU A 64 0.73 -16.12 0.19
CA LEU A 64 1.10 -17.34 -0.51
C LEU A 64 1.67 -18.39 0.45
N ARG A 65 2.51 -17.97 1.40
CA ARG A 65 3.04 -18.90 2.41
C ARG A 65 1.92 -19.48 3.26
N LEU A 66 0.96 -18.66 3.65
CA LEU A 66 -0.19 -19.11 4.43
C LEU A 66 -1.02 -20.14 3.66
N LEU A 67 -1.22 -19.91 2.37
CA LEU A 67 -2.01 -20.81 1.52
C LEU A 67 -1.29 -22.14 1.28
N LEU A 68 0.03 -22.10 1.08
CA LEU A 68 0.80 -23.28 0.67
C LEU A 68 1.23 -24.16 1.83
N HIS A 69 1.44 -23.60 3.01
CA HIS A 69 2.08 -24.34 4.09
C HIS A 69 1.15 -24.72 5.23
N GLN A 70 -0.06 -24.19 5.29
CA GLN A 70 -0.85 -24.29 6.51
C GLN A 70 -2.27 -24.85 6.31
N GLN A 71 -2.63 -25.41 5.27
CA GLN A 71 -3.98 -25.98 5.06
C GLN A 71 -5.05 -25.17 5.81
N PRO A 72 -5.27 -23.93 5.42
CA PRO A 72 -6.20 -23.07 6.15
C PRO A 72 -7.66 -23.54 5.99
N VAL A 73 -8.47 -23.36 7.04
CA VAL A 73 -9.90 -23.62 6.97
C VAL A 73 -10.59 -22.50 6.21
N ALA A 74 -11.87 -22.71 5.86
CA ALA A 74 -12.62 -21.78 5.02
C ALA A 74 -12.59 -20.33 5.53
N LYS A 75 -12.67 -20.14 6.84
CA LYS A 75 -12.61 -18.81 7.45
C LYS A 75 -11.29 -18.11 7.15
N ASP A 76 -10.19 -18.85 7.27
CA ASP A 76 -8.86 -18.30 7.02
C ASP A 76 -8.65 -18.03 5.53
N LEU A 77 -9.18 -18.89 4.67
CA LEU A 77 -9.12 -18.69 3.21
C LEU A 77 -9.82 -17.38 2.82
N ARG A 78 -10.99 -17.12 3.43
CA ARG A 78 -11.70 -15.88 3.16
C ARG A 78 -10.91 -14.66 3.60
N LEU A 79 -10.24 -14.75 4.76
CA LEU A 79 -9.41 -13.66 5.27
C LEU A 79 -8.23 -13.40 4.34
N ILE A 80 -7.54 -14.46 3.91
CA ILE A 80 -6.38 -14.32 3.02
C ILE A 80 -6.82 -13.77 1.67
N SER A 81 -7.94 -14.25 1.13
CA SER A 81 -8.48 -13.73 -0.14
C SER A 81 -8.85 -12.25 -0.02
N ALA A 82 -9.46 -11.87 1.10
CA ALA A 82 -9.79 -10.47 1.35
C ALA A 82 -8.53 -9.61 1.42
N ALA A 83 -7.46 -10.11 2.04
CA ALA A 83 -6.18 -9.40 2.12
C ALA A 83 -5.60 -9.15 0.74
N LEU A 84 -5.62 -10.17 -0.13
CA LEU A 84 -5.12 -10.05 -1.51
C LEU A 84 -5.92 -9.01 -2.30
N LYS A 85 -7.23 -8.97 -2.11
CA LYS A 85 -8.06 -7.96 -2.75
C LYS A 85 -7.76 -6.57 -2.20
N MET A 86 -7.57 -6.45 -0.89
CA MET A 86 -7.27 -5.18 -0.25
C MET A 86 -5.97 -4.56 -0.75
N ILE A 87 -4.90 -5.36 -0.86
CA ILE A 87 -3.61 -4.81 -1.30
C ILE A 87 -3.67 -4.35 -2.75
N THR A 88 -4.45 -5.03 -3.59
CA THR A 88 -4.66 -4.61 -4.97
C THR A 88 -5.35 -3.24 -5.02
N ASP A 89 -6.39 -3.06 -4.21
CA ASP A 89 -7.11 -1.79 -4.14
C ASP A 89 -6.26 -0.67 -3.54
N MET A 90 -5.49 -0.98 -2.49
CA MET A 90 -4.60 -0.02 -1.85
C MET A 90 -3.49 0.44 -2.80
N GLU A 91 -2.90 -0.49 -3.55
CA GLU A 91 -1.88 -0.17 -4.52
C GLU A 91 -2.42 0.78 -5.60
N ARG A 92 -3.65 0.53 -6.05
CA ARG A 92 -4.30 1.39 -7.03
C ARG A 92 -4.54 2.80 -6.47
N ILE A 93 -4.95 2.90 -5.22
CA ILE A 93 -5.13 4.20 -4.57
C ILE A 93 -3.78 4.93 -4.48
N GLY A 94 -2.71 4.20 -4.14
CA GLY A 94 -1.36 4.76 -4.10
C GLY A 94 -0.92 5.29 -5.45
N ASP A 95 -1.21 4.56 -6.53
CA ASP A 95 -0.90 5.01 -7.88
C ASP A 95 -1.63 6.30 -8.24
N HIS A 96 -2.90 6.40 -7.86
CA HIS A 96 -3.66 7.64 -8.09
C HIS A 96 -3.09 8.81 -7.32
N ALA A 97 -2.68 8.59 -6.05
CA ALA A 97 -2.05 9.64 -5.26
C ALA A 97 -0.74 10.09 -5.91
N GLN A 98 0.05 9.16 -6.43
CA GLN A 98 1.29 9.46 -7.12
C GLN A 98 1.02 10.29 -8.37
N ASN A 99 0.02 9.90 -9.17
CA ASN A 99 -0.34 10.64 -10.38
C ASN A 99 -0.75 12.08 -10.05
N ILE A 100 -1.54 12.25 -9.00
CA ILE A 100 -1.95 13.59 -8.54
C ILE A 100 -0.73 14.41 -8.14
N ALA A 101 0.22 13.79 -7.41
CA ALA A 101 1.43 14.46 -6.97
C ALA A 101 2.30 14.88 -8.16
N GLU A 102 2.44 14.03 -9.17
CA GLU A 102 3.21 14.34 -10.37
C GLU A 102 2.62 15.53 -11.11
N TRP A 103 1.30 15.56 -11.28
CA TRP A 103 0.65 16.67 -11.97
C TRP A 103 0.66 17.95 -11.14
N ALA A 104 0.59 17.84 -9.82
CA ALA A 104 0.73 18.98 -8.94
C ALA A 104 2.14 19.58 -9.07
N GLU A 105 3.17 18.74 -9.08
CA GLU A 105 4.55 19.18 -9.24
C GLU A 105 4.73 19.86 -10.61
N TYR A 106 4.18 19.27 -11.66
CA TYR A 106 4.23 19.87 -12.99
C TYR A 106 3.58 21.27 -12.99
N ALA A 107 2.43 21.39 -12.34
CA ALA A 107 1.71 22.68 -12.29
C ALA A 107 2.53 23.78 -11.61
N TYR A 108 3.36 23.40 -10.63
CA TYR A 108 4.12 24.38 -9.84
C TYR A 108 5.53 24.63 -10.38
N THR A 109 6.14 23.63 -11.01
CA THR A 109 7.53 23.71 -11.47
C THR A 109 7.67 23.84 -12.97
N GLY A 110 6.61 23.55 -13.71
CA GLY A 110 6.63 23.53 -15.18
C GLY A 110 7.30 22.29 -15.77
N ARG A 111 7.67 21.32 -14.93
CA ARG A 111 8.27 20.07 -15.42
C ARG A 111 7.19 19.03 -15.70
N HIS A 112 7.15 18.57 -16.93
CA HIS A 112 6.19 17.54 -17.32
C HIS A 112 6.49 16.24 -16.59
N PRO A 113 5.48 15.55 -16.06
CA PRO A 113 5.68 14.22 -15.45
C PRO A 113 6.25 13.24 -16.46
N ALA A 114 7.18 12.43 -16.00
CA ALA A 114 7.86 11.45 -16.85
C ALA A 114 6.94 10.26 -17.18
#